data_3c6cc4919a28a87136dfcb1d72bc7e45
#
_entry.id   3c6cc4919a28a87136dfcb1d72bc7e45
#
_cell.length_a   1.000
_cell.length_b   1.000
_cell.length_c   1.000
_cell.angle_alpha   90.00
_cell.angle_beta   90.00
_cell.angle_gamma   90.00
#
_symmetry.space_group_name_H-M   'P 1'
#
loop_
_entity.id
_entity.type
_entity.pdbx_description
1 polymer ?
#
loop_
_entity_poly.entity_id
_entity_poly.type
_entity_poly.pdbx_seq_one_letter_code
_entity_poly.pdbx_strand_id
1 'polypeptide(L)'
;MYRNILLLFCLIFNSLLCMSQRLYDGSGSQIGRVDGERYYSASGSQIGRVESQRIYDGSGRQIGRIDSERIYDGSGRQMGRFEGERLYDGSGRQIGRIEGDRIYDGSGRQIGRSEGLRRMQMIIFFYFFM
;
A
#
# COMPACT_ATOMS: atom_id res chain seq x y z
N MET A 1 27.58 -27.35 -13.21
CA MET A 1 26.96 -27.97 -12.00
C MET A 1 26.69 -26.94 -10.94
N TYR A 2 27.67 -26.19 -10.48
CA TYR A 2 27.48 -25.15 -9.43
C TYR A 2 26.61 -23.99 -9.88
N ARG A 3 26.67 -23.62 -11.15
CA ARG A 3 25.90 -22.51 -11.72
C ARG A 3 24.38 -22.73 -11.65
N ASN A 4 23.92 -23.97 -11.87
CA ASN A 4 22.51 -24.32 -11.87
C ASN A 4 21.93 -24.29 -10.43
N ILE A 5 22.73 -24.69 -9.44
CA ILE A 5 22.35 -24.66 -8.03
C ILE A 5 22.19 -23.22 -7.56
N LEU A 6 23.08 -22.32 -7.99
CA LEU A 6 23.05 -20.91 -7.63
C LEU A 6 21.81 -20.21 -8.21
N LEU A 7 21.45 -20.51 -9.46
CA LEU A 7 20.25 -19.99 -10.12
C LEU A 7 18.98 -20.43 -9.39
N LEU A 8 18.90 -21.69 -8.99
CA LEU A 8 17.76 -22.23 -8.26
C LEU A 8 17.58 -21.51 -6.91
N PHE A 9 18.68 -21.26 -6.21
CA PHE A 9 18.67 -20.54 -4.94
C PHE A 9 18.15 -19.11 -5.10
N CYS A 10 18.57 -18.39 -6.15
CA CYS A 10 18.09 -17.04 -6.44
C CYS A 10 16.59 -17.01 -6.75
N LEU A 11 16.07 -18.01 -7.48
CA LEU A 11 14.64 -18.11 -7.78
C LEU A 11 13.80 -18.34 -6.53
N ILE A 12 14.25 -19.20 -5.62
CA ILE A 12 13.58 -19.47 -4.35
C ILE A 12 13.58 -18.23 -3.47
N PHE A 13 14.69 -17.51 -3.41
CA PHE A 13 14.83 -16.29 -2.64
C PHE A 13 13.88 -15.20 -3.13
N ASN A 14 13.77 -14.99 -4.44
CA ASN A 14 12.85 -14.04 -5.03
C ASN A 14 11.39 -14.38 -4.75
N SER A 15 11.03 -15.66 -4.80
CA SER A 15 9.67 -16.11 -4.46
C SER A 15 9.31 -15.79 -3.01
N LEU A 16 10.24 -16.00 -2.09
CA LEU A 16 10.03 -15.68 -0.67
C LEU A 16 9.82 -14.19 -0.44
N LEU A 17 10.58 -13.33 -1.14
CA LEU A 17 10.40 -11.87 -1.06
C LEU A 17 9.04 -11.44 -1.57
N CYS A 18 8.55 -12.03 -2.67
CA CYS A 18 7.24 -11.72 -3.23
C CYS A 18 6.09 -12.16 -2.31
N MET A 19 6.28 -13.16 -1.46
CA MET A 19 5.24 -13.69 -0.56
C MET A 19 5.05 -12.87 0.71
N SER A 20 5.90 -11.86 1.00
CA SER A 20 5.90 -11.14 2.26
C SER A 20 5.26 -9.75 2.21
N GLN A 21 4.61 -9.37 1.09
CA GLN A 21 4.00 -8.04 0.94
C GLN A 21 2.51 -8.08 1.26
N ARG A 22 2.19 -8.11 2.55
CA ARG A 22 0.83 -8.27 3.05
C ARG A 22 0.45 -7.17 4.01
N LEU A 23 -0.85 -6.88 4.07
CA LEU A 23 -1.43 -5.92 5.00
C LEU A 23 -2.47 -6.61 5.86
N TYR A 24 -2.41 -6.33 7.16
CA TYR A 24 -3.32 -6.87 8.18
C TYR A 24 -4.06 -5.73 8.85
N ASP A 25 -5.28 -5.98 9.30
CA ASP A 25 -6.06 -5.01 10.07
C ASP A 25 -5.65 -5.00 11.55
N GLY A 26 -6.34 -4.18 12.35
CA GLY A 26 -6.02 -4.06 13.78
C GLY A 26 -6.28 -5.33 14.59
N SER A 27 -7.06 -6.26 14.08
CA SER A 27 -7.33 -7.55 14.73
C SER A 27 -6.37 -8.66 14.28
N GLY A 28 -5.50 -8.37 13.30
CA GLY A 28 -4.55 -9.32 12.77
C GLY A 28 -5.06 -10.13 11.57
N SER A 29 -6.24 -9.82 11.04
CA SER A 29 -6.75 -10.44 9.82
C SER A 29 -6.11 -9.82 8.60
N GLN A 30 -5.72 -10.65 7.63
CA GLN A 30 -5.17 -10.14 6.39
C GLN A 30 -6.27 -9.43 5.59
N ILE A 31 -6.02 -8.18 5.19
CA ILE A 31 -6.97 -7.39 4.40
C ILE A 31 -6.48 -7.13 2.98
N GLY A 32 -5.23 -7.39 2.69
CA GLY A 32 -4.73 -7.19 1.34
C GLY A 32 -3.29 -7.61 1.16
N ARG A 33 -2.84 -7.55 -0.09
CA ARG A 33 -1.44 -7.78 -0.44
C ARG A 33 -1.07 -6.98 -1.68
N VAL A 34 0.22 -6.80 -1.89
CA VAL A 34 0.77 -6.11 -3.06
C VAL A 34 1.70 -7.08 -3.78
N ASP A 35 1.60 -7.10 -5.10
CA ASP A 35 2.50 -7.85 -5.97
C ASP A 35 2.92 -6.92 -7.12
N GLY A 36 4.15 -6.38 -7.02
CA GLY A 36 4.63 -5.39 -7.97
C GLY A 36 3.80 -4.14 -7.92
N GLU A 37 3.13 -3.83 -9.03
CA GLU A 37 2.25 -2.66 -9.16
C GLU A 37 0.80 -2.96 -8.83
N ARG A 38 0.46 -4.22 -8.55
CA ARG A 38 -0.92 -4.67 -8.38
C ARG A 38 -1.27 -4.85 -6.91
N TYR A 39 -2.46 -4.41 -6.56
CA TYR A 39 -3.01 -4.44 -5.21
C TYR A 39 -4.19 -5.41 -5.18
N TYR A 40 -4.23 -6.28 -4.17
CA TYR A 40 -5.20 -7.35 -4.05
C TYR A 40 -5.92 -7.28 -2.70
N SER A 41 -7.19 -7.68 -2.69
CA SER A 41 -7.96 -7.84 -1.47
C SER A 41 -7.57 -9.12 -0.72
N ALA A 42 -8.17 -9.32 0.46
CA ALA A 42 -7.96 -10.54 1.24
C ALA A 42 -8.38 -11.80 0.49
N SER A 43 -9.39 -11.69 -0.38
CA SER A 43 -9.88 -12.83 -1.18
C SER A 43 -9.03 -13.12 -2.41
N GLY A 44 -8.03 -12.27 -2.70
CA GLY A 44 -7.18 -12.44 -3.86
C GLY A 44 -7.67 -11.73 -5.12
N SER A 45 -8.75 -10.96 -5.04
CA SER A 45 -9.24 -10.15 -6.16
C SER A 45 -8.35 -8.92 -6.34
N GLN A 46 -8.01 -8.60 -7.58
CA GLN A 46 -7.26 -7.37 -7.85
C GLN A 46 -8.18 -6.17 -7.62
N ILE A 47 -7.81 -5.31 -6.66
CA ILE A 47 -8.58 -4.11 -6.32
C ILE A 47 -7.98 -2.85 -6.92
N GLY A 48 -6.75 -2.92 -7.43
CA GLY A 48 -6.14 -1.76 -8.05
C GLY A 48 -4.74 -2.01 -8.54
N ARG A 49 -4.20 -0.98 -9.18
CA ARG A 49 -2.78 -0.96 -9.55
C ARG A 49 -2.26 0.46 -9.51
N VAL A 50 -0.95 0.59 -9.39
CA VAL A 50 -0.27 1.87 -9.36
C VAL A 50 0.73 1.89 -10.50
N GLU A 51 0.68 2.94 -11.32
CA GLU A 51 1.57 3.10 -12.46
C GLU A 51 1.91 4.57 -12.61
N SER A 52 3.20 4.89 -12.53
CA SER A 52 3.71 6.26 -12.70
C SER A 52 2.96 7.28 -11.82
N GLN A 53 2.81 6.98 -10.53
CA GLN A 53 2.14 7.84 -9.54
C GLN A 53 0.62 7.95 -9.72
N ARG A 54 0.04 7.19 -10.65
CA ARG A 54 -1.40 7.13 -10.88
C ARG A 54 -1.95 5.86 -10.26
N ILE A 55 -3.11 5.98 -9.63
CA ILE A 55 -3.77 4.87 -8.96
C ILE A 55 -5.03 4.53 -9.74
N TYR A 56 -5.19 3.24 -10.05
CA TYR A 56 -6.33 2.70 -10.80
C TYR A 56 -7.04 1.67 -9.93
N ASP A 57 -8.37 1.58 -10.10
CA ASP A 57 -9.16 0.55 -9.43
C ASP A 57 -9.08 -0.78 -10.18
N GLY A 58 -9.80 -1.79 -9.68
CA GLY A 58 -9.79 -3.14 -10.27
C GLY A 58 -10.34 -3.22 -11.68
N SER A 59 -11.13 -2.22 -12.11
CA SER A 59 -11.65 -2.15 -13.47
C SER A 59 -10.75 -1.37 -14.44
N GLY A 60 -9.65 -0.80 -13.94
CA GLY A 60 -8.72 -0.02 -14.75
C GLY A 60 -9.05 1.47 -14.83
N ARG A 61 -10.01 1.94 -14.05
CA ARG A 61 -10.39 3.35 -13.96
C ARG A 61 -9.42 4.08 -13.06
N GLN A 62 -8.93 5.25 -13.49
CA GLN A 62 -8.07 6.06 -12.63
C GLN A 62 -8.89 6.67 -11.49
N ILE A 63 -8.50 6.35 -10.25
CA ILE A 63 -9.16 6.83 -9.05
C ILE A 63 -8.33 7.85 -8.27
N GLY A 64 -7.07 8.08 -8.67
CA GLY A 64 -6.26 9.06 -8.00
C GLY A 64 -4.85 9.16 -8.56
N ARG A 65 -4.11 10.08 -7.96
CA ARG A 65 -2.68 10.23 -8.24
C ARG A 65 -1.98 10.82 -7.01
N ILE A 66 -0.68 10.61 -6.97
CA ILE A 66 0.16 11.16 -5.92
C ILE A 66 1.19 12.07 -6.58
N ASP A 67 1.30 13.30 -6.11
CA ASP A 67 2.26 14.28 -6.59
C ASP A 67 3.01 14.84 -5.39
N SER A 68 4.29 14.48 -5.27
CA SER A 68 5.11 14.77 -4.09
C SER A 68 4.43 14.22 -2.84
N GLU A 69 4.01 15.07 -1.91
CA GLU A 69 3.37 14.69 -0.66
C GLU A 69 1.85 14.85 -0.70
N ARG A 70 1.28 15.18 -1.87
CA ARG A 70 -0.14 15.45 -2.02
C ARG A 70 -0.83 14.31 -2.74
N ILE A 71 -2.06 14.05 -2.32
CA ILE A 71 -2.88 12.95 -2.82
C ILE A 71 -4.14 13.55 -3.43
N TYR A 72 -4.42 13.16 -4.68
CA TYR A 72 -5.55 13.66 -5.46
C TYR A 72 -6.47 12.51 -5.83
N ASP A 73 -7.78 12.79 -5.91
CA ASP A 73 -8.75 11.81 -6.37
C ASP A 73 -8.80 11.77 -7.90
N GLY A 74 -9.70 10.96 -8.45
CA GLY A 74 -9.83 10.77 -9.90
C GLY A 74 -10.29 12.00 -10.66
N SER A 75 -10.89 12.98 -9.97
CA SER A 75 -11.31 14.23 -10.57
C SER A 75 -10.23 15.33 -10.49
N GLY A 76 -9.11 15.03 -9.84
CA GLY A 76 -8.01 15.99 -9.65
C GLY A 76 -8.14 16.84 -8.40
N ARG A 77 -9.09 16.56 -7.55
CA ARG A 77 -9.28 17.26 -6.29
C ARG A 77 -8.33 16.72 -5.23
N GLN A 78 -7.68 17.61 -4.48
CA GLN A 78 -6.80 17.15 -3.41
C GLN A 78 -7.62 16.53 -2.28
N MET A 79 -7.36 15.27 -1.99
CA MET A 79 -8.04 14.55 -0.93
C MET A 79 -7.19 14.38 0.31
N GLY A 80 -5.89 14.69 0.25
CA GLY A 80 -5.04 14.57 1.40
C GLY A 80 -3.59 14.92 1.11
N ARG A 81 -2.78 14.85 2.14
CA ARG A 81 -1.33 14.97 2.07
C ARG A 81 -0.69 14.19 3.19
N PHE A 82 0.58 13.87 3.02
CA PHE A 82 1.34 13.25 4.09
C PHE A 82 2.61 14.04 4.35
N GLU A 83 3.02 14.06 5.61
CA GLU A 83 4.22 14.78 6.05
C GLU A 83 4.86 13.97 7.17
N GLY A 84 6.10 13.50 6.94
CA GLY A 84 6.75 12.59 7.88
C GLY A 84 5.89 11.34 8.05
N GLU A 85 5.55 11.01 9.28
CA GLU A 85 4.71 9.85 9.60
C GLU A 85 3.21 10.16 9.58
N ARG A 86 2.83 11.41 9.42
CA ARG A 86 1.45 11.87 9.59
C ARG A 86 0.70 11.94 8.27
N LEU A 87 -0.56 11.56 8.31
CA LEU A 87 -1.47 11.56 7.16
C LEU A 87 -2.62 12.54 7.44
N TYR A 88 -2.89 13.41 6.46
CA TYR A 88 -3.90 14.48 6.60
C TYR A 88 -4.95 14.34 5.50
N ASP A 89 -6.16 14.82 5.77
CA ASP A 89 -7.21 14.91 4.77
C ASP A 89 -7.09 16.21 3.95
N GLY A 90 -8.04 16.43 3.03
CA GLY A 90 -8.04 17.60 2.16
C GLY A 90 -8.22 18.93 2.88
N SER A 91 -8.74 18.92 4.11
CA SER A 91 -8.91 20.13 4.93
C SER A 91 -7.72 20.40 5.85
N GLY A 92 -6.73 19.51 5.86
CA GLY A 92 -5.55 19.64 6.72
C GLY A 92 -5.67 18.99 8.09
N ARG A 93 -6.73 18.24 8.32
CA ARG A 93 -6.96 17.53 9.57
C ARG A 93 -6.16 16.22 9.54
N GLN A 94 -5.48 15.92 10.65
CA GLN A 94 -4.76 14.65 10.74
C GLN A 94 -5.74 13.49 10.87
N ILE A 95 -5.65 12.54 9.93
CA ILE A 95 -6.54 11.37 9.88
C ILE A 95 -5.82 10.07 10.15
N GLY A 96 -4.50 10.09 10.24
CA GLY A 96 -3.76 8.88 10.50
C GLY A 96 -2.27 9.11 10.65
N ARG A 97 -1.59 8.00 10.89
CA ARG A 97 -0.15 8.01 11.06
C ARG A 97 0.40 6.63 10.66
N ILE A 98 1.55 6.62 10.01
CA ILE A 98 2.28 5.39 9.70
C ILE A 98 3.62 5.45 10.44
N GLU A 99 3.84 4.48 11.31
CA GLU A 99 5.06 4.37 12.10
C GLU A 99 5.65 2.98 11.91
N GLY A 100 6.76 2.92 11.19
CA GLY A 100 7.35 1.65 10.79
C GLY A 100 6.38 0.85 9.92
N ASP A 101 5.99 -0.34 10.39
CA ASP A 101 5.06 -1.23 9.71
C ASP A 101 3.61 -1.09 10.21
N ARG A 102 3.33 -0.13 11.10
CA ARG A 102 2.03 0.03 11.74
C ARG A 102 1.30 1.24 11.22
N ILE A 103 -0.02 1.10 11.08
CA ILE A 103 -0.92 2.15 10.61
C ILE A 103 -1.91 2.49 11.73
N TYR A 104 -2.03 3.78 12.04
CA TYR A 104 -2.93 4.29 13.08
C TYR A 104 -3.93 5.25 12.46
N ASP A 105 -5.13 5.31 13.05
CA ASP A 105 -6.15 6.30 12.65
C ASP A 105 -5.90 7.64 13.35
N GLY A 106 -6.78 8.61 13.11
CA GLY A 106 -6.64 9.96 13.67
C GLY A 106 -6.79 10.04 15.18
N SER A 107 -7.36 9.03 15.82
CA SER A 107 -7.47 8.95 17.26
C SER A 107 -6.28 8.24 17.93
N GLY A 108 -5.35 7.73 17.14
CA GLY A 108 -4.20 6.99 17.64
C GLY A 108 -4.40 5.50 17.79
N ARG A 109 -5.53 4.99 17.34
CA ARG A 109 -5.84 3.57 17.37
C ARG A 109 -5.14 2.84 16.23
N GLN A 110 -4.49 1.72 16.52
CA GLN A 110 -3.87 0.92 15.46
C GLN A 110 -4.94 0.24 14.61
N ILE A 111 -4.95 0.54 13.31
CA ILE A 111 -5.91 -0.02 12.35
C ILE A 111 -5.27 -0.97 11.37
N GLY A 112 -3.95 -1.06 11.33
CA GLY A 112 -3.28 -1.96 10.42
C GLY A 112 -1.83 -2.20 10.74
N ARG A 113 -1.31 -3.25 10.13
CA ARG A 113 0.09 -3.64 10.20
C ARG A 113 0.49 -4.23 8.87
N SER A 114 1.64 -3.84 8.37
CA SER A 114 2.16 -4.39 7.12
C SER A 114 3.26 -5.41 7.39
N GLU A 115 3.46 -6.27 6.40
CA GLU A 115 4.56 -7.22 6.37
C GLU A 115 5.20 -7.11 4.99
N GLY A 116 6.37 -6.47 4.93
CA GLY A 116 7.12 -6.29 3.70
C GLY A 116 6.64 -5.18 2.78
N LEU A 117 5.63 -4.40 3.17
CA LEU A 117 5.18 -3.27 2.35
C LEU A 117 6.11 -2.07 2.50
N ARG A 118 6.30 -1.35 1.41
CA ARG A 118 6.96 -0.05 1.44
C ARG A 118 6.01 1.00 2.00
N ARG A 119 6.59 2.05 2.57
CA ARG A 119 5.81 3.15 3.13
C ARG A 119 4.78 3.71 2.14
N MET A 120 5.17 3.95 0.89
CA MET A 120 4.25 4.48 -0.11
C MET A 120 3.10 3.52 -0.41
N GLN A 121 3.33 2.22 -0.39
CA GLN A 121 2.28 1.22 -0.57
C GLN A 121 1.28 1.25 0.59
N MET A 122 1.75 1.47 1.81
CA MET A 122 0.89 1.63 2.98
C MET A 122 0.04 2.89 2.88
N ILE A 123 0.62 4.00 2.42
CA ILE A 123 -0.10 5.25 2.20
C ILE A 123 -1.19 5.07 1.15
N ILE A 124 -0.90 4.37 0.06
CA ILE A 124 -1.87 4.10 -1.00
C ILE A 124 -3.02 3.24 -0.47
N PHE A 125 -2.73 2.18 0.30
CA PHE A 125 -3.77 1.40 0.94
C PHE A 125 -4.65 2.28 1.83
N PHE A 126 -4.03 3.11 2.65
CA PHE A 126 -4.76 3.95 3.59
C PHE A 126 -5.76 4.88 2.89
N TYR A 127 -5.34 5.54 1.81
CA TYR A 127 -6.18 6.53 1.15
C TYR A 127 -7.16 5.95 0.15
N PHE A 128 -6.84 4.82 -0.47
CA PHE A 128 -7.62 4.33 -1.61
C PHE A 128 -8.28 2.97 -1.39
N PHE A 129 -7.75 2.13 -0.52
CA PHE A 129 -8.18 0.73 -0.45
C PHE A 129 -8.53 0.23 0.96
N MET A 130 -8.40 1.05 1.98
CA MET A 130 -8.82 0.69 3.34
C MET A 130 -10.21 1.16 3.69
#